data_9ac8f5afb73607931423062c850b0518
#
_entry.id   9ac8f5afb73607931423062c850b0518
#
_cell.length_a   1.000
_cell.length_b   1.000
_cell.length_c   1.000
_cell.angle_alpha   90.00
_cell.angle_beta   90.00
_cell.angle_gamma   90.00
#
_symmetry.space_group_name_H-M   'P 1'
#
loop_
_entity.id
_entity.type
_entity.pdbx_description
1 polymer ?
#
loop_
_entity_poly.entity_id
_entity_poly.type
_entity_poly.pdbx_seq_one_letter_code
_entity_poly.pdbx_strand_id
1 'polypeptide(L)'
;KAKPVVSDVVSFSEELSSDELLRIAACMEEHFPHSMARAVVNAAKEKHLVHEEMHSKVEYIVAHGISTTIEGKKAVIGSWHFVMEDEKCVIPEGMEDRFEHLPLECSHLYLAIEGKLAAVICVEDPLREEAADAVRELKEAGITKAVMMTGDSERTAAAIAKRVGVDEYYSEVLPEDKASFVEKEKELGHKVIMIGDGIN
;
A
#
# COMPACT_ATOMS: atom_id res chain seq x y z
N LYS A 1 -21.20 -1.25 2.59
CA LYS A 1 -19.84 -0.68 2.76
C LYS A 1 -19.14 -0.70 1.43
N ALA A 2 -18.67 0.46 0.98
CA ALA A 2 -17.84 0.56 -0.22
C ALA A 2 -16.53 -0.20 0.03
N LYS A 3 -16.07 -0.95 -0.96
CA LYS A 3 -14.84 -1.77 -0.87
C LYS A 3 -13.70 -1.06 -1.60
N PRO A 4 -12.43 -1.25 -1.19
CA PRO A 4 -11.29 -0.78 -1.96
C PRO A 4 -11.34 -1.30 -3.40
N VAL A 5 -11.00 -0.44 -4.36
CA VAL A 5 -11.04 -0.74 -5.79
C VAL A 5 -9.75 -0.30 -6.44
N VAL A 6 -9.21 -1.12 -7.34
CA VAL A 6 -8.09 -0.72 -8.18
C VAL A 6 -8.55 0.34 -9.18
N SER A 7 -7.98 1.54 -9.09
CA SER A 7 -8.30 2.65 -9.99
C SER A 7 -7.36 2.74 -11.20
N ASP A 8 -6.12 2.30 -11.03
CA ASP A 8 -5.12 2.33 -12.10
C ASP A 8 -4.00 1.31 -11.84
N VAL A 9 -3.37 0.85 -12.90
CA VAL A 9 -2.15 0.04 -12.88
C VAL A 9 -1.13 0.73 -13.76
N VAL A 10 -0.15 1.37 -13.14
CA VAL A 10 0.90 2.11 -13.86
C VAL A 10 2.07 1.16 -14.12
N SER A 11 2.33 0.85 -15.39
CA SER A 11 3.43 -0.01 -15.80
C SER A 11 4.76 0.75 -15.82
N PHE A 12 5.79 0.13 -15.25
CA PHE A 12 7.20 0.52 -15.33
C PHE A 12 8.02 -0.49 -16.13
N SER A 13 7.36 -1.42 -16.83
CA SER A 13 7.98 -2.42 -17.67
C SER A 13 7.81 -2.08 -19.14
N GLU A 14 8.85 -2.29 -19.93
CA GLU A 14 8.78 -2.19 -21.39
C GLU A 14 8.28 -3.51 -22.03
N GLU A 15 8.38 -4.62 -21.30
CA GLU A 15 8.07 -5.96 -21.80
C GLU A 15 6.65 -6.42 -21.44
N LEU A 16 6.15 -6.01 -20.25
CA LEU A 16 4.88 -6.46 -19.72
C LEU A 16 3.82 -5.34 -19.76
N SER A 17 2.62 -5.68 -20.20
CA SER A 17 1.47 -4.78 -20.16
C SER A 17 0.92 -4.61 -18.75
N SER A 18 0.13 -3.56 -18.54
CA SER A 18 -0.57 -3.34 -17.26
C SER A 18 -1.46 -4.51 -16.86
N ASP A 19 -2.11 -5.15 -17.83
CA ASP A 19 -2.96 -6.33 -17.57
C ASP A 19 -2.15 -7.56 -17.16
N GLU A 20 -1.00 -7.80 -17.77
CA GLU A 20 -0.09 -8.88 -17.38
C GLU A 20 0.48 -8.66 -15.98
N LEU A 21 0.84 -7.41 -15.65
CA LEU A 21 1.33 -7.04 -14.33
C LEU A 21 0.23 -7.16 -13.26
N LEU A 22 -1.00 -6.78 -13.58
CA LEU A 22 -2.15 -6.98 -12.70
C LEU A 22 -2.42 -8.48 -12.46
N ARG A 23 -2.30 -9.30 -13.47
CA ARG A 23 -2.43 -10.75 -13.35
C ARG A 23 -1.37 -11.34 -12.42
N ILE A 24 -0.12 -10.94 -12.56
CA ILE A 24 0.99 -11.35 -11.69
C ILE A 24 0.71 -10.93 -10.24
N ALA A 25 0.33 -9.68 -10.03
CA ALA A 25 0.00 -9.17 -8.71
C ALA A 25 -1.16 -9.93 -8.05
N ALA A 26 -2.21 -10.23 -8.81
CA ALA A 26 -3.35 -11.01 -8.33
C ALA A 26 -2.95 -12.44 -7.94
N CYS A 27 -2.08 -13.07 -8.72
CA CYS A 27 -1.54 -14.39 -8.41
C CYS A 27 -0.76 -14.39 -7.08
N MET A 28 0.05 -13.36 -6.83
CA MET A 28 0.81 -13.23 -5.59
C MET A 28 -0.09 -12.96 -4.38
N GLU A 29 -1.12 -12.14 -4.54
CA GLU A 29 -2.01 -11.69 -3.45
C GLU A 29 -3.17 -12.64 -3.15
N GLU A 30 -3.43 -13.63 -3.99
CA GLU A 30 -4.59 -14.52 -3.91
C GLU A 30 -4.76 -15.22 -2.56
N HIS A 31 -3.66 -15.62 -1.96
CA HIS A 31 -3.66 -16.38 -0.71
C HIS A 31 -3.65 -15.51 0.55
N PHE A 32 -3.62 -14.20 0.41
CA PHE A 32 -3.50 -13.27 1.53
C PHE A 32 -4.73 -12.35 1.65
N PRO A 33 -5.64 -12.64 2.58
CA PRO A 33 -6.94 -11.99 2.64
C PRO A 33 -6.91 -10.63 3.35
N HIS A 34 -6.21 -9.64 2.81
CA HIS A 34 -6.35 -8.25 3.26
C HIS A 34 -7.07 -7.39 2.20
N SER A 35 -7.50 -6.20 2.58
CA SER A 35 -8.39 -5.38 1.75
C SER A 35 -7.79 -4.99 0.39
N MET A 36 -6.51 -4.64 0.36
CA MET A 36 -5.81 -4.31 -0.90
C MET A 36 -5.62 -5.53 -1.79
N ALA A 37 -5.28 -6.68 -1.22
CA ALA A 37 -5.17 -7.94 -1.96
C ALA A 37 -6.50 -8.31 -2.64
N ARG A 38 -7.60 -8.18 -1.93
CA ARG A 38 -8.93 -8.40 -2.50
C ARG A 38 -9.25 -7.47 -3.66
N ALA A 39 -8.89 -6.19 -3.54
CA ALA A 39 -9.08 -5.22 -4.62
C ALA A 39 -8.30 -5.63 -5.88
N VAL A 40 -7.05 -6.07 -5.74
CA VAL A 40 -6.20 -6.53 -6.84
C VAL A 40 -6.78 -7.80 -7.48
N VAL A 41 -7.14 -8.80 -6.69
CA VAL A 41 -7.75 -10.05 -7.18
C VAL A 41 -9.07 -9.79 -7.89
N ASN A 42 -9.92 -8.93 -7.34
CA ASN A 42 -11.20 -8.57 -7.96
C ASN A 42 -11.00 -7.82 -9.28
N ALA A 43 -10.06 -6.90 -9.35
CA ALA A 43 -9.75 -6.18 -10.59
C ALA A 43 -9.29 -7.13 -11.70
N ALA A 44 -8.46 -8.12 -11.38
CA ALA A 44 -8.05 -9.14 -12.34
C ALA A 44 -9.24 -10.01 -12.80
N LYS A 45 -10.13 -10.37 -11.89
CA LYS A 45 -11.36 -11.12 -12.23
C LYS A 45 -12.30 -10.34 -13.14
N GLU A 46 -12.50 -9.05 -12.87
CA GLU A 46 -13.36 -8.18 -13.67
C GLU A 46 -12.83 -8.02 -15.10
N LYS A 47 -11.53 -8.06 -15.29
CA LYS A 47 -10.87 -8.03 -16.60
C LYS A 47 -10.75 -9.42 -17.24
N HIS A 48 -11.30 -10.46 -16.62
CA HIS A 48 -11.20 -11.85 -17.10
C HIS A 48 -9.77 -12.32 -17.32
N LEU A 49 -8.85 -11.86 -16.50
CA LEU A 49 -7.47 -12.30 -16.55
C LEU A 49 -7.35 -13.70 -15.95
N VAL A 50 -7.00 -14.66 -16.80
CA VAL A 50 -6.75 -16.04 -16.37
C VAL A 50 -5.43 -16.07 -15.63
N HIS A 51 -5.42 -16.61 -14.40
CA HIS A 51 -4.18 -16.93 -13.77
C HIS A 51 -4.04 -18.44 -13.62
N GLU A 52 -2.91 -18.93 -14.03
CA GLU A 52 -2.39 -20.23 -13.63
C GLU A 52 -1.41 -19.98 -12.49
N GLU A 53 -1.32 -20.88 -11.54
CA GLU A 53 -0.31 -20.77 -10.50
C GLU A 53 1.08 -20.72 -11.13
N MET A 54 1.67 -19.54 -11.15
CA MET A 54 2.97 -19.28 -11.77
C MET A 54 4.11 -19.22 -10.76
N HIS A 55 3.79 -19.29 -9.48
CA HIS A 55 4.77 -19.21 -8.41
C HIS A 55 5.15 -20.58 -7.86
N SER A 56 6.41 -20.79 -7.54
CA SER A 56 6.90 -22.04 -6.96
C SER A 56 6.83 -22.06 -5.43
N LYS A 57 7.04 -20.92 -4.79
CA LYS A 57 6.98 -20.74 -3.34
C LYS A 57 6.68 -19.30 -3.02
N VAL A 58 5.67 -19.06 -2.20
CA VAL A 58 5.32 -17.74 -1.70
C VAL A 58 5.82 -17.60 -0.27
N GLU A 59 6.64 -16.59 -0.02
CA GLU A 59 7.07 -16.18 1.32
C GLU A 59 6.32 -14.92 1.71
N TYR A 60 5.52 -15.02 2.76
CA TYR A 60 4.84 -13.88 3.34
C TYR A 60 5.68 -13.30 4.47
N ILE A 61 6.11 -12.06 4.28
CA ILE A 61 6.78 -11.29 5.33
C ILE A 61 5.71 -10.50 6.05
N VAL A 62 5.37 -10.92 7.26
CA VAL A 62 4.24 -10.40 8.04
C VAL A 62 4.22 -8.86 8.04
N ALA A 63 3.08 -8.31 7.63
CA ALA A 63 2.80 -6.88 7.57
C ALA A 63 3.68 -6.04 6.61
N HIS A 64 4.62 -6.64 5.90
CA HIS A 64 5.51 -5.92 4.97
C HIS A 64 5.16 -6.18 3.51
N GLY A 65 5.00 -7.44 3.12
CA GLY A 65 4.71 -7.80 1.74
C GLY A 65 4.92 -9.28 1.43
N ILE A 66 4.98 -9.58 0.16
CA ILE A 66 5.10 -10.93 -0.36
C ILE A 66 6.32 -11.02 -1.26
N SER A 67 7.10 -12.08 -1.10
CA SER A 67 8.20 -12.45 -1.99
C SER A 67 7.96 -13.83 -2.57
N THR A 68 8.17 -14.00 -3.85
CA THR A 68 8.05 -15.28 -4.54
C THR A 68 8.95 -15.35 -5.77
N THR A 69 8.99 -16.52 -6.39
CA THR A 69 9.64 -16.71 -7.68
C THR A 69 8.58 -17.04 -8.73
N ILE A 70 8.57 -16.26 -9.81
CA ILE A 70 7.66 -16.43 -10.95
C ILE A 70 8.52 -16.68 -12.19
N GLU A 71 8.34 -17.85 -12.82
CA GLU A 71 9.11 -18.26 -14.01
C GLU A 71 10.63 -18.10 -13.83
N GLY A 72 11.14 -18.44 -12.65
CA GLY A 72 12.56 -18.32 -12.30
C GLY A 72 13.02 -16.92 -11.91
N LYS A 73 12.15 -15.93 -11.90
CA LYS A 73 12.45 -14.53 -11.55
C LYS A 73 11.90 -14.18 -10.19
N LYS A 74 12.69 -13.53 -9.35
CA LYS A 74 12.23 -13.05 -8.05
C LYS A 74 11.21 -11.92 -8.25
N ALA A 75 10.04 -12.06 -7.66
CA ALA A 75 8.99 -11.04 -7.64
C ALA A 75 8.63 -10.69 -6.21
N VAL A 76 8.49 -9.41 -5.93
CA VAL A 76 8.07 -8.89 -4.63
C VAL A 76 6.92 -7.90 -4.81
N ILE A 77 5.97 -7.92 -3.89
CA ILE A 77 4.84 -7.00 -3.88
C ILE A 77 4.56 -6.55 -2.45
N GLY A 78 4.30 -5.28 -2.26
CA GLY A 78 4.01 -4.73 -0.94
C GLY A 78 4.08 -3.21 -0.88
N SER A 79 4.32 -2.71 0.33
CA SER A 79 4.48 -1.28 0.59
C SER A 79 5.74 -0.70 -0.06
N TRP A 80 5.79 0.61 -0.18
CA TRP A 80 6.98 1.33 -0.65
C TRP A 80 8.23 0.95 0.16
N HIS A 81 8.11 0.95 1.49
CA HIS A 81 9.22 0.59 2.38
C HIS A 81 9.75 -0.82 2.10
N PHE A 82 8.84 -1.81 2.00
CA PHE A 82 9.23 -3.19 1.72
C PHE A 82 9.95 -3.34 0.38
N VAL A 83 9.35 -2.82 -0.69
CA VAL A 83 9.88 -3.02 -2.06
C VAL A 83 11.12 -2.19 -2.31
N MET A 84 11.13 -0.92 -1.91
CA MET A 84 12.20 0.02 -2.27
C MET A 84 13.33 0.07 -1.24
N GLU A 85 13.05 -0.11 0.04
CA GLU A 85 14.06 -0.03 1.10
C GLU A 85 14.54 -1.40 1.57
N ASP A 86 13.65 -2.30 1.95
CA ASP A 86 14.04 -3.62 2.45
C ASP A 86 14.60 -4.50 1.32
N GLU A 87 13.88 -4.61 0.22
CA GLU A 87 14.26 -5.39 -0.95
C GLU A 87 15.19 -4.63 -1.92
N LYS A 88 15.38 -3.34 -1.68
CA LYS A 88 16.28 -2.46 -2.45
C LYS A 88 16.04 -2.46 -3.95
N CYS A 89 14.79 -2.59 -4.35
CA CYS A 89 14.41 -2.47 -5.74
C CYS A 89 14.60 -1.04 -6.24
N VAL A 90 14.84 -0.89 -7.53
CA VAL A 90 15.09 0.41 -8.14
C VAL A 90 14.05 0.73 -9.19
N ILE A 91 13.84 2.02 -9.44
CA ILE A 91 13.03 2.50 -10.56
C ILE A 91 13.84 2.28 -11.83
N PRO A 92 13.25 1.68 -12.90
CA PRO A 92 13.95 1.52 -14.17
C PRO A 92 14.46 2.85 -14.72
N GLU A 93 15.64 2.83 -15.33
CA GLU A 93 16.25 4.01 -15.93
C GLU A 93 15.32 4.67 -16.96
N GLY A 94 15.18 5.98 -16.84
CA GLY A 94 14.30 6.78 -17.70
C GLY A 94 12.84 6.82 -17.28
N MET A 95 12.46 6.14 -16.20
CA MET A 95 11.08 6.10 -15.70
C MET A 95 10.85 6.89 -14.40
N GLU A 96 11.82 7.66 -13.97
CA GLU A 96 11.73 8.50 -12.77
C GLU A 96 10.59 9.52 -12.88
N ASP A 97 10.39 10.12 -14.04
CA ASP A 97 9.30 11.07 -14.28
C ASP A 97 7.93 10.39 -14.14
N ARG A 98 7.78 9.16 -14.60
CA ARG A 98 6.54 8.40 -14.46
C ARG A 98 6.25 8.13 -12.99
N PHE A 99 7.25 7.80 -12.20
CA PHE A 99 7.13 7.63 -10.75
C PHE A 99 6.71 8.94 -10.07
N GLU A 100 7.29 10.06 -10.46
CA GLU A 100 6.98 11.40 -9.95
C GLU A 100 5.52 11.82 -10.23
N HIS A 101 4.92 11.32 -11.31
CA HIS A 101 3.55 11.66 -11.73
C HIS A 101 2.51 10.60 -11.33
N LEU A 102 2.84 9.69 -10.42
CA LEU A 102 1.86 8.74 -9.87
C LEU A 102 0.69 9.49 -9.19
N PRO A 103 -0.55 8.96 -9.32
CA PRO A 103 -1.68 9.52 -8.58
C PRO A 103 -1.39 9.54 -7.08
N LEU A 104 -1.59 10.68 -6.40
CA LEU A 104 -1.25 10.85 -5.00
C LEU A 104 -2.43 10.58 -4.05
N GLU A 105 -3.66 10.56 -4.56
CA GLU A 105 -4.87 10.45 -3.75
C GLU A 105 -5.35 9.01 -3.52
N CYS A 106 -4.54 8.04 -3.85
CA CYS A 106 -4.82 6.60 -3.66
C CYS A 106 -3.70 5.91 -2.90
N SER A 107 -3.97 4.72 -2.39
CA SER A 107 -2.93 3.85 -1.87
C SER A 107 -2.15 3.22 -3.01
N HIS A 108 -0.84 3.09 -2.83
CA HIS A 108 0.03 2.44 -3.79
C HIS A 108 0.47 1.07 -3.29
N LEU A 109 0.36 0.08 -4.16
CA LEU A 109 0.94 -1.24 -3.99
C LEU A 109 2.01 -1.42 -5.05
N TYR A 110 3.24 -1.69 -4.62
CA TYR A 110 4.41 -1.76 -5.49
C TYR A 110 4.71 -3.20 -5.86
N LEU A 111 4.88 -3.47 -7.14
CA LEU A 111 5.32 -4.76 -7.68
C LEU A 111 6.68 -4.58 -8.34
N ALA A 112 7.66 -5.36 -7.91
CA ALA A 112 8.98 -5.38 -8.53
C ALA A 112 9.36 -6.81 -8.96
N ILE A 113 10.06 -6.90 -10.08
CA ILE A 113 10.55 -8.14 -10.67
C ILE A 113 12.05 -8.00 -10.92
N GLU A 114 12.82 -8.96 -10.42
CA GLU A 114 14.29 -8.96 -10.53
C GLU A 114 14.95 -7.66 -10.06
N GLY A 115 14.48 -7.11 -8.96
CA GLY A 115 15.04 -5.91 -8.35
C GLY A 115 14.66 -4.60 -9.02
N LYS A 116 13.75 -4.60 -10.00
CA LYS A 116 13.27 -3.41 -10.69
C LYS A 116 11.77 -3.24 -10.50
N LEU A 117 11.33 -2.02 -10.21
CA LEU A 117 9.91 -1.70 -10.15
C LEU A 117 9.26 -2.02 -11.50
N ALA A 118 8.23 -2.86 -11.47
CA ALA A 118 7.50 -3.30 -12.67
C ALA A 118 6.13 -2.63 -12.79
N ALA A 119 5.45 -2.42 -11.68
CA ALA A 119 4.15 -1.75 -11.64
C ALA A 119 3.89 -1.07 -10.30
N VAL A 120 3.07 -0.03 -10.35
CA VAL A 120 2.41 0.54 -9.17
C VAL A 120 0.91 0.40 -9.36
N ILE A 121 0.26 -0.31 -8.46
CA ILE A 121 -1.17 -0.51 -8.46
C ILE A 121 -1.80 0.52 -7.54
N CYS A 122 -2.64 1.37 -8.11
CA CYS A 122 -3.35 2.41 -7.38
C CYS A 122 -4.69 1.87 -6.89
N VAL A 123 -4.88 1.89 -5.59
CA VAL A 123 -6.10 1.40 -4.93
C VAL A 123 -6.81 2.56 -4.26
N GLU A 124 -8.02 2.86 -4.72
CA GLU A 124 -8.90 3.82 -4.06
C GLU A 124 -9.62 3.13 -2.91
N ASP A 125 -9.48 3.70 -1.73
CA ASP A 125 -10.21 3.27 -0.55
C ASP A 125 -11.35 4.26 -0.27
N PRO A 126 -12.61 3.88 -0.51
CA PRO A 126 -13.76 4.76 -0.26
C PRO A 126 -13.88 5.22 1.21
N LEU A 127 -13.27 4.48 2.14
CA LEU A 127 -13.26 4.87 3.55
C LEU A 127 -12.52 6.19 3.80
N ARG A 128 -11.70 6.63 2.86
CA ARG A 128 -10.93 7.89 2.98
C ARG A 128 -11.79 9.14 2.86
N GLU A 129 -12.91 9.08 2.14
CA GLU A 129 -13.87 10.18 2.13
C GLU A 129 -14.55 10.31 3.49
N GLU A 130 -14.90 9.19 4.11
CA GLU A 130 -15.44 9.15 5.47
C GLU A 130 -14.39 9.49 6.54
N ALA A 131 -13.10 9.29 6.26
CA ALA A 131 -12.03 9.52 7.23
C ALA A 131 -11.89 11.00 7.61
N ALA A 132 -12.06 11.92 6.66
CA ALA A 132 -12.04 13.36 6.96
C ALA A 132 -13.18 13.76 7.91
N ASP A 133 -14.37 13.23 7.68
CA ASP A 133 -15.52 13.45 8.55
C ASP A 133 -15.31 12.82 9.93
N ALA A 134 -14.76 11.62 9.99
CA ALA A 134 -14.43 10.94 11.25
C ALA A 134 -13.41 11.72 12.08
N VAL A 135 -12.35 12.25 11.47
CA VAL A 135 -11.36 13.08 12.16
C VAL A 135 -12.02 14.35 12.72
N ARG A 136 -12.88 15.00 11.94
CA ARG A 136 -13.60 16.19 12.39
C ARG A 136 -14.50 15.88 13.59
N GLU A 137 -15.28 14.81 13.51
CA GLU A 137 -16.18 14.37 14.59
C GLU A 137 -15.40 14.00 15.86
N LEU A 138 -14.24 13.33 15.73
CA LEU A 138 -13.37 13.03 16.87
C LEU A 138 -12.84 14.31 17.54
N LYS A 139 -12.47 15.31 16.77
CA LYS A 139 -12.03 16.61 17.31
C LYS A 139 -13.19 17.35 18.02
N GLU A 140 -14.38 17.33 17.48
CA GLU A 140 -15.60 17.86 18.10
C GLU A 140 -15.92 17.13 19.42
N ALA A 141 -15.63 15.83 19.49
CA ALA A 141 -15.80 15.01 20.69
C ALA A 141 -14.69 15.21 21.76
N GLY A 142 -13.69 16.04 21.48
CA GLY A 142 -12.64 16.42 22.44
C GLY A 142 -11.26 15.83 22.19
N ILE A 143 -11.03 15.15 21.04
CA ILE A 143 -9.69 14.75 20.64
C ILE A 143 -8.88 15.98 20.25
N THR A 144 -7.74 16.18 20.90
CA THR A 144 -6.90 17.38 20.73
C THR A 144 -5.94 17.25 19.55
N LYS A 145 -5.53 16.04 19.20
CA LYS A 145 -4.55 15.78 18.15
C LYS A 145 -4.84 14.49 17.43
N ALA A 146 -4.93 14.57 16.10
CA ALA A 146 -5.06 13.43 15.20
C ALA A 146 -3.75 13.20 14.44
N VAL A 147 -3.23 11.98 14.48
CA VAL A 147 -1.98 11.59 13.83
C VAL A 147 -2.24 10.45 12.87
N MET A 148 -1.73 10.55 11.66
CA MET A 148 -1.77 9.49 10.66
C MET A 148 -0.40 8.81 10.57
N MET A 149 -0.38 7.49 10.57
CA MET A 149 0.82 6.68 10.36
C MET A 149 0.58 5.72 9.21
N THR A 150 1.44 5.76 8.22
CA THR A 150 1.30 4.95 6.99
C THR A 150 2.63 4.38 6.53
N GLY A 151 2.59 3.22 5.88
CA GLY A 151 3.74 2.64 5.18
C GLY A 151 3.98 3.26 3.79
N ASP A 152 3.09 4.14 3.31
CA ASP A 152 3.24 4.81 2.02
C ASP A 152 4.44 5.77 1.99
N SER A 153 4.86 6.13 0.76
CA SER A 153 5.90 7.14 0.56
C SER A 153 5.51 8.51 1.12
N GLU A 154 6.50 9.35 1.38
CA GLU A 154 6.30 10.73 1.90
C GLU A 154 5.32 11.53 1.04
N ARG A 155 5.42 11.48 -0.28
CA ARG A 155 4.51 12.21 -1.18
C ARG A 155 3.07 11.78 -1.04
N THR A 156 2.83 10.48 -1.05
CA THR A 156 1.49 9.90 -0.89
C THR A 156 0.93 10.21 0.49
N ALA A 157 1.73 10.04 1.53
CA ALA A 157 1.34 10.33 2.92
C ALA A 157 0.95 11.80 3.10
N ALA A 158 1.74 12.74 2.56
CA ALA A 158 1.45 14.16 2.63
C ALA A 158 0.12 14.53 1.96
N ALA A 159 -0.13 13.99 0.76
CA ALA A 159 -1.37 14.24 0.03
C ALA A 159 -2.60 13.72 0.78
N ILE A 160 -2.51 12.51 1.33
CA ILE A 160 -3.59 11.89 2.11
C ILE A 160 -3.82 12.63 3.42
N ALA A 161 -2.77 12.98 4.15
CA ALA A 161 -2.85 13.71 5.41
C ALA A 161 -3.58 15.06 5.25
N LYS A 162 -3.26 15.78 4.18
CA LYS A 162 -3.93 17.04 3.83
C LYS A 162 -5.42 16.83 3.54
N ARG A 163 -5.76 15.79 2.81
CA ARG A 163 -7.15 15.45 2.46
C ARG A 163 -7.96 15.02 3.68
N VAL A 164 -7.39 14.23 4.56
CA VAL A 164 -8.04 13.73 5.78
C VAL A 164 -8.12 14.81 6.88
N GLY A 165 -7.20 15.76 6.88
CA GLY A 165 -7.20 16.86 7.84
C GLY A 165 -6.58 16.48 9.20
N VAL A 166 -5.64 15.55 9.23
CA VAL A 166 -4.88 15.22 10.44
C VAL A 166 -3.87 16.32 10.80
N ASP A 167 -3.49 16.38 12.08
CA ASP A 167 -2.55 17.40 12.57
C ASP A 167 -1.09 17.05 12.26
N GLU A 168 -0.76 15.78 12.29
CA GLU A 168 0.56 15.25 11.99
C GLU A 168 0.44 13.96 11.19
N TYR A 169 1.48 13.66 10.40
CA TYR A 169 1.59 12.38 9.73
C TYR A 169 3.03 11.86 9.73
N TYR A 170 3.15 10.54 9.69
CA TYR A 170 4.41 9.83 9.54
C TYR A 170 4.29 8.87 8.36
N SER A 171 5.19 9.03 7.40
CA SER A 171 5.31 8.17 6.22
C SER A 171 6.32 7.05 6.46
N GLU A 172 6.28 6.02 5.61
CA GLU A 172 7.28 4.94 5.61
C GLU A 172 7.40 4.22 6.95
N VAL A 173 6.31 4.15 7.69
CA VAL A 173 6.26 3.61 9.04
C VAL A 173 6.11 2.10 9.00
N LEU A 174 6.96 1.41 9.76
CA LEU A 174 6.84 -0.02 9.99
C LEU A 174 5.75 -0.32 11.06
N PRO A 175 5.15 -1.52 11.03
CA PRO A 175 4.15 -1.89 12.04
C PRO A 175 4.65 -1.77 13.49
N GLU A 176 5.89 -2.14 13.76
CA GLU A 176 6.53 -2.03 15.06
C GLU A 176 6.70 -0.58 15.53
N ASP A 177 6.88 0.36 14.62
CA ASP A 177 7.00 1.80 14.93
C ASP A 177 5.67 2.37 15.45
N LYS A 178 4.55 1.84 14.96
CA LYS A 178 3.22 2.26 15.41
C LYS A 178 3.02 1.94 16.89
N ALA A 179 3.41 0.74 17.32
CA ALA A 179 3.34 0.34 18.72
C ALA A 179 4.23 1.23 19.60
N SER A 180 5.48 1.44 19.18
CA SER A 180 6.43 2.29 19.91
C SER A 180 5.95 3.74 20.05
N PHE A 181 5.31 4.28 19.03
CA PHE A 181 4.71 5.61 19.07
C PHE A 181 3.60 5.70 20.14
N VAL A 182 2.71 4.73 20.17
CA VAL A 182 1.61 4.68 21.14
C VAL A 182 2.15 4.59 22.57
N GLU A 183 3.18 3.77 22.80
CA GLU A 183 3.82 3.64 24.12
C GLU A 183 4.44 4.96 24.57
N LYS A 184 5.18 5.66 23.69
CA LYS A 184 5.76 6.97 24.01
C LYS A 184 4.69 8.00 24.36
N GLU A 185 3.59 8.06 23.63
CA GLU A 185 2.50 8.99 23.94
C GLU A 185 1.84 8.69 25.28
N LYS A 186 1.68 7.41 25.63
CA LYS A 186 1.18 7.00 26.94
C LYS A 186 2.15 7.38 28.08
N GLU A 187 3.44 7.20 27.90
CA GLU A 187 4.47 7.62 28.87
C GLU A 187 4.44 9.13 29.14
N LEU A 188 4.08 9.94 28.11
CA LEU A 188 3.87 11.38 28.26
C LEU A 188 2.55 11.75 28.97
N GLY A 189 1.76 10.75 29.38
CA GLY A 189 0.49 10.95 30.06
C GLY A 189 -0.71 11.20 29.14
N HIS A 190 -0.54 11.01 27.83
CA HIS A 190 -1.61 11.19 26.86
C HIS A 190 -2.53 9.94 26.81
N LYS A 191 -3.81 10.18 26.63
CA LYS A 191 -4.78 9.11 26.31
C LYS A 191 -4.77 8.91 24.80
N VAL A 192 -4.48 7.69 24.37
CA VAL A 192 -4.35 7.36 22.93
C VAL A 192 -5.48 6.43 22.52
N ILE A 193 -6.14 6.81 21.42
CA ILE A 193 -7.07 5.94 20.68
C ILE A 193 -6.38 5.57 19.38
N MET A 194 -6.22 4.29 19.12
CA MET A 194 -5.65 3.78 17.87
C MET A 194 -6.76 3.20 17.01
N ILE A 195 -6.80 3.61 15.75
CA ILE A 195 -7.74 3.10 14.75
C ILE A 195 -6.94 2.45 13.63
N GLY A 196 -7.25 1.23 13.30
CA GLY A 196 -6.61 0.45 12.24
C GLY A 196 -7.55 -0.62 11.70
N ASP A 197 -7.08 -1.33 10.70
CA ASP A 197 -7.83 -2.42 10.04
C ASP A 197 -7.79 -3.75 10.81
N GLY A 198 -7.17 -3.78 11.98
CA GLY A 198 -7.12 -4.94 12.86
C GLY A 198 -5.92 -5.86 12.68
N ILE A 199 -5.04 -5.56 11.74
CA ILE A 199 -3.81 -6.35 11.48
C ILE A 199 -2.56 -5.68 12.07
N ASN A 200 -2.72 -4.50 12.57
CA ASN A 200 -1.62 -3.70 13.13
C ASN A 200 -1.23 -4.10 14.56
#